data_2437cf6eb39d0fb22df91dc4dbebab37
#
_entry.id   2437cf6eb39d0fb22df91dc4dbebab37
#
_cell.length_a   1.000
_cell.length_b   1.000
_cell.length_c   1.000
_cell.angle_alpha   90.00
_cell.angle_beta   90.00
_cell.angle_gamma   90.00
#
_symmetry.space_group_name_H-M   'P 1'
#
loop_
_entity.id
_entity.type
_entity.pdbx_description
1 polymer ?
#
loop_
_entity_poly.entity_id
_entity_poly.type
_entity_poly.pdbx_seq_one_letter_code
_entity_poly.pdbx_strand_id
1 'polypeptide(L)'
;MSIARSSLLKDLQVLLKKLEDDLIDRSTSTEIPEIGLRLRSTYEQAKKAQHTAQSFEEWRSLSVAQVAAAWVLSCVFVRFLEDNGMIEPPRLAGVGDRLSRARDEHELYFQKFPTHSDRDYLLAIFKDLAKLPVAGELFGEGNGIWRMANWLSGDAAALLLRFFQKIDANTGLLVHDFTDRDWDTRFLGDLYQDLSEAVRKQYALLQTPDFVEAFILDRTLEPALNEFGLDGFKMIDPACGSGHFLLGSFARLCDRLSRANPSQNMRVLVQNCERFVNFLTNKFTVMPFKIFVIWQIFWIFRNIQFSPV
;
A
#
# COMPACT_ATOMS: atom_id res chain seq x y z
N MET A 1 9.55 18.58 6.24
CA MET A 1 10.74 17.70 6.33
C MET A 1 10.47 16.52 5.42
N SER A 2 11.42 16.14 4.58
CA SER A 2 11.26 14.91 3.79
C SER A 2 11.35 13.71 4.73
N ILE A 3 10.50 12.70 4.49
CA ILE A 3 10.54 11.41 5.20
C ILE A 3 11.99 10.90 5.17
N ALA A 4 12.53 10.54 6.34
CA ALA A 4 13.89 9.98 6.43
C ALA A 4 13.89 8.53 5.89
N ARG A 5 13.80 8.39 4.56
CA ARG A 5 13.56 7.13 3.83
C ARG A 5 14.50 6.00 4.22
N SER A 6 15.79 6.29 4.37
CA SER A 6 16.81 5.25 4.63
C SER A 6 16.74 4.67 6.05
N SER A 7 16.40 5.49 7.06
CA SER A 7 16.24 5.02 8.45
C SER A 7 14.93 4.23 8.59
N LEU A 8 13.84 4.76 8.03
CA LEU A 8 12.55 4.08 8.02
C LEU A 8 12.64 2.70 7.37
N LEU A 9 13.28 2.59 6.20
CA LEU A 9 13.43 1.31 5.50
C LEU A 9 14.17 0.27 6.36
N LYS A 10 15.30 0.66 6.99
CA LYS A 10 16.05 -0.23 7.88
C LYS A 10 15.20 -0.71 9.06
N ASP A 11 14.46 0.20 9.70
CA ASP A 11 13.63 -0.14 10.86
C ASP A 11 12.45 -1.03 10.45
N LEU A 12 11.86 -0.80 9.27
CA LEU A 12 10.80 -1.65 8.72
C LEU A 12 11.33 -3.04 8.32
N GLN A 13 12.56 -3.16 7.81
CA GLN A 13 13.17 -4.45 7.53
C GLN A 13 13.41 -5.27 8.81
N VAL A 14 13.82 -4.62 9.91
CA VAL A 14 13.94 -5.29 11.23
C VAL A 14 12.56 -5.74 11.73
N LEU A 15 11.53 -4.91 11.57
CA LEU A 15 10.16 -5.27 11.93
C LEU A 15 9.66 -6.44 11.09
N LEU A 16 9.86 -6.37 9.77
CA LEU A 16 9.47 -7.41 8.82
C LEU A 16 10.04 -8.78 9.24
N LYS A 17 11.33 -8.81 9.57
CA LYS A 17 11.98 -10.05 10.01
C LYS A 17 11.32 -10.66 11.25
N LYS A 18 10.94 -9.84 12.23
CA LYS A 18 10.22 -10.31 13.42
C LYS A 18 8.85 -10.89 13.10
N LEU A 19 8.14 -10.33 12.13
CA LEU A 19 6.86 -10.87 11.68
C LEU A 19 7.05 -12.17 10.90
N GLU A 20 8.09 -12.26 10.08
CA GLU A 20 8.44 -13.50 9.38
C GLU A 20 8.73 -14.63 10.36
N ASP A 21 9.50 -14.36 11.42
CA ASP A 21 9.82 -15.33 12.47
C ASP A 21 8.54 -15.80 13.18
N ASP A 22 7.64 -14.90 13.60
CA ASP A 22 6.33 -15.24 14.19
C ASP A 22 5.49 -16.14 13.25
N LEU A 23 5.40 -15.78 11.97
CA LEU A 23 4.63 -16.55 10.99
C LEU A 23 5.23 -17.94 10.75
N ILE A 24 6.57 -18.06 10.74
CA ILE A 24 7.25 -19.35 10.61
C ILE A 24 6.96 -20.22 11.83
N ASP A 25 7.16 -19.70 13.04
CA ASP A 25 6.94 -20.41 14.28
C ASP A 25 5.49 -20.93 14.37
N ARG A 26 4.51 -20.08 14.05
CA ARG A 26 3.11 -20.47 14.05
C ARG A 26 2.75 -21.47 12.96
N SER A 27 3.45 -21.46 11.83
CA SER A 27 3.24 -22.43 10.74
C SER A 27 3.74 -23.84 11.06
N THR A 28 4.60 -23.97 12.07
CA THR A 28 5.18 -25.25 12.52
C THR A 28 4.72 -25.65 13.92
N SER A 29 3.93 -24.80 14.58
CA SER A 29 3.47 -25.02 15.95
C SER A 29 2.54 -26.23 16.05
N THR A 30 2.77 -27.05 17.06
CA THR A 30 1.89 -28.16 17.45
C THR A 30 0.67 -27.69 18.25
N GLU A 31 0.71 -26.50 18.83
CA GLU A 31 -0.39 -25.92 19.61
C GLU A 31 -1.49 -25.33 18.71
N ILE A 32 -1.12 -24.92 17.49
CA ILE A 32 -2.05 -24.35 16.48
C ILE A 32 -1.89 -25.06 15.13
N PRO A 33 -2.12 -26.38 15.08
CA PRO A 33 -1.83 -27.20 13.89
C PRO A 33 -2.64 -26.80 12.65
N GLU A 34 -3.77 -26.12 12.84
CA GLU A 34 -4.65 -25.68 11.74
C GLU A 34 -3.94 -24.74 10.75
N ILE A 35 -2.97 -23.93 11.21
CA ILE A 35 -2.20 -23.04 10.33
C ILE A 35 -1.32 -23.86 9.39
N GLY A 36 -0.53 -24.78 9.94
CA GLY A 36 0.35 -25.66 9.17
C GLY A 36 -0.44 -26.56 8.20
N LEU A 37 -1.56 -27.13 8.65
CA LEU A 37 -2.44 -27.96 7.81
C LEU A 37 -3.02 -27.15 6.64
N ARG A 38 -3.50 -25.95 6.90
CA ARG A 38 -4.05 -25.08 5.84
C ARG A 38 -3.00 -24.67 4.82
N LEU A 39 -1.79 -24.34 5.26
CA LEU A 39 -0.67 -24.01 4.37
C LEU A 39 -0.33 -25.21 3.48
N ARG A 40 -0.23 -26.40 4.06
CA ARG A 40 0.07 -27.63 3.30
C ARG A 40 -1.04 -27.95 2.30
N SER A 41 -2.29 -27.82 2.68
CA SER A 41 -3.45 -28.01 1.79
C SER A 41 -3.42 -27.02 0.62
N THR A 42 -3.10 -25.75 0.89
CA THR A 42 -3.00 -24.70 -0.15
C THR A 42 -1.84 -24.99 -1.11
N TYR A 43 -0.70 -25.44 -0.58
CA TYR A 43 0.45 -25.86 -1.39
C TYR A 43 0.11 -27.04 -2.31
N GLU A 44 -0.53 -28.09 -1.77
CA GLU A 44 -0.92 -29.28 -2.58
C GLU A 44 -1.90 -28.90 -3.68
N GLN A 45 -2.83 -27.99 -3.44
CA GLN A 45 -3.73 -27.45 -4.47
C GLN A 45 -2.95 -26.71 -5.56
N ALA A 46 -2.01 -25.82 -5.17
CA ALA A 46 -1.17 -25.07 -6.11
C ALA A 46 -0.28 -26.02 -6.94
N LYS A 47 0.28 -27.06 -6.32
CA LYS A 47 1.09 -28.08 -6.98
C LYS A 47 0.27 -28.90 -7.98
N LYS A 48 -0.93 -29.34 -7.57
CA LYS A 48 -1.85 -30.07 -8.44
C LYS A 48 -2.31 -29.25 -9.64
N ALA A 49 -2.51 -27.94 -9.45
CA ALA A 49 -2.85 -26.99 -10.49
C ALA A 49 -1.63 -26.56 -11.35
N GLN A 50 -0.43 -27.10 -11.10
CA GLN A 50 0.83 -26.72 -11.76
C GLN A 50 1.19 -25.24 -11.63
N HIS A 51 0.73 -24.58 -10.55
CA HIS A 51 1.02 -23.18 -10.27
C HIS A 51 2.36 -22.98 -9.53
N THR A 52 2.98 -24.05 -9.04
CA THR A 52 4.29 -24.02 -8.41
C THR A 52 5.08 -25.30 -8.68
N ALA A 53 6.40 -25.14 -8.92
CA ALA A 53 7.38 -26.22 -8.99
C ALA A 53 8.25 -26.30 -7.73
N GLN A 54 8.10 -25.37 -6.77
CA GLN A 54 8.91 -25.27 -5.56
C GLN A 54 8.66 -26.41 -4.58
N SER A 55 9.60 -26.64 -3.66
CA SER A 55 9.37 -27.46 -2.47
C SER A 55 8.36 -26.78 -1.54
N PHE A 56 7.78 -27.52 -0.59
CA PHE A 56 6.89 -26.95 0.40
C PHE A 56 7.57 -25.89 1.26
N GLU A 57 8.80 -26.11 1.66
CA GLU A 57 9.59 -25.20 2.48
C GLU A 57 9.86 -23.87 1.75
N GLU A 58 10.27 -23.94 0.49
CA GLU A 58 10.49 -22.74 -0.34
C GLU A 58 9.19 -21.97 -0.54
N TRP A 59 8.11 -22.67 -0.89
CA TRP A 59 6.78 -22.08 -1.08
C TRP A 59 6.26 -21.44 0.21
N ARG A 60 6.44 -22.11 1.36
CA ARG A 60 6.06 -21.59 2.67
C ARG A 60 6.87 -20.33 3.00
N SER A 61 8.19 -20.34 2.86
CA SER A 61 9.05 -19.19 3.13
C SER A 61 8.66 -17.99 2.30
N LEU A 62 8.32 -18.20 1.03
CA LEU A 62 7.84 -17.14 0.16
C LEU A 62 6.47 -16.60 0.62
N SER A 63 5.56 -17.49 1.01
CA SER A 63 4.24 -17.11 1.52
C SER A 63 4.35 -16.31 2.82
N VAL A 64 5.27 -16.68 3.72
CA VAL A 64 5.62 -15.94 4.93
C VAL A 64 6.07 -14.52 4.60
N ALA A 65 7.06 -14.39 3.71
CA ALA A 65 7.59 -13.08 3.32
C ALA A 65 6.49 -12.18 2.70
N GLN A 66 5.62 -12.74 1.87
CA GLN A 66 4.50 -12.00 1.27
C GLN A 66 3.48 -11.53 2.30
N VAL A 67 3.11 -12.39 3.25
CA VAL A 67 2.12 -12.05 4.27
C VAL A 67 2.70 -11.05 5.27
N ALA A 68 3.95 -11.24 5.71
CA ALA A 68 4.63 -10.28 6.58
C ALA A 68 4.73 -8.90 5.93
N ALA A 69 5.16 -8.83 4.66
CA ALA A 69 5.19 -7.58 3.90
C ALA A 69 3.79 -6.95 3.76
N ALA A 70 2.74 -7.76 3.54
CA ALA A 70 1.37 -7.25 3.45
C ALA A 70 0.90 -6.59 4.75
N TRP A 71 1.23 -7.16 5.93
CA TRP A 71 0.93 -6.56 7.23
C TRP A 71 1.65 -5.23 7.45
N VAL A 72 2.98 -5.21 7.21
CA VAL A 72 3.78 -3.99 7.37
C VAL A 72 3.29 -2.89 6.44
N LEU A 73 3.10 -3.20 5.15
CA LEU A 73 2.67 -2.22 4.16
C LEU A 73 1.25 -1.72 4.41
N SER A 74 0.32 -2.58 4.83
CA SER A 74 -1.03 -2.13 5.20
C SER A 74 -0.97 -1.11 6.34
N CYS A 75 -0.13 -1.33 7.36
CA CYS A 75 0.08 -0.36 8.43
C CYS A 75 0.77 0.93 7.93
N VAL A 76 1.75 0.85 7.03
CA VAL A 76 2.38 2.02 6.39
C VAL A 76 1.33 2.87 5.66
N PHE A 77 0.43 2.24 4.92
CA PHE A 77 -0.64 2.95 4.23
C PHE A 77 -1.63 3.61 5.18
N VAL A 78 -2.03 2.91 6.25
CA VAL A 78 -2.88 3.52 7.29
C VAL A 78 -2.19 4.75 7.87
N ARG A 79 -0.91 4.62 8.27
CA ARG A 79 -0.14 5.74 8.80
C ARG A 79 -0.02 6.91 7.83
N PHE A 80 0.21 6.61 6.56
CA PHE A 80 0.26 7.65 5.54
C PHE A 80 -1.10 8.39 5.43
N LEU A 81 -2.21 7.67 5.41
CA LEU A 81 -3.55 8.27 5.37
C LEU A 81 -3.83 9.11 6.63
N GLU A 82 -3.42 8.63 7.79
CA GLU A 82 -3.59 9.32 9.07
C GLU A 82 -2.71 10.57 9.16
N ASP A 83 -1.42 10.48 8.88
CA ASP A 83 -0.48 11.60 9.01
C ASP A 83 -0.79 12.75 8.04
N ASN A 84 -1.41 12.45 6.90
CA ASN A 84 -1.83 13.43 5.92
C ASN A 84 -3.31 13.87 6.07
N GLY A 85 -3.97 13.50 7.16
CA GLY A 85 -5.32 13.97 7.50
C GLY A 85 -6.43 13.45 6.59
N MET A 86 -6.22 12.33 5.90
CA MET A 86 -7.18 11.78 4.93
C MET A 86 -8.25 10.93 5.58
N ILE A 87 -8.01 10.41 6.77
CA ILE A 87 -8.96 9.61 7.54
C ILE A 87 -9.10 10.14 8.96
N GLU A 88 -10.33 10.09 9.49
CA GLU A 88 -10.71 10.48 10.83
C GLU A 88 -11.72 9.47 11.41
N PRO A 89 -11.59 9.12 12.69
CA PRO A 89 -10.47 9.41 13.59
C PRO A 89 -9.21 8.60 13.19
N PRO A 90 -7.99 9.05 13.58
CA PRO A 90 -6.78 8.20 13.47
C PRO A 90 -6.93 7.02 14.43
N ARG A 91 -6.50 5.84 14.01
CA ARG A 91 -6.62 4.61 14.82
C ARG A 91 -5.30 3.89 15.03
N LEU A 92 -4.37 3.97 14.08
CA LEU A 92 -3.05 3.36 14.22
C LEU A 92 -2.09 4.27 14.97
N ALA A 93 -1.96 5.53 14.54
CA ALA A 93 -1.18 6.58 15.18
C ALA A 93 -1.54 7.96 14.57
N GLY A 94 -0.55 8.82 14.35
CA GLY A 94 -0.67 10.12 13.70
C GLY A 94 0.18 11.16 14.38
N VAL A 95 0.60 12.16 13.62
CA VAL A 95 1.46 13.23 14.15
C VAL A 95 0.69 14.18 15.08
N GLY A 96 1.38 14.75 16.06
CA GLY A 96 0.80 15.70 17.02
C GLY A 96 -0.24 15.06 17.95
N ASP A 97 -1.37 15.70 18.12
CA ASP A 97 -2.50 15.26 18.96
C ASP A 97 -3.22 14.01 18.42
N ARG A 98 -2.99 13.66 17.17
CA ARG A 98 -3.57 12.49 16.53
C ARG A 98 -3.12 11.18 17.20
N LEU A 99 -1.89 11.14 17.75
CA LEU A 99 -1.40 9.97 18.46
C LEU A 99 -2.21 9.67 19.72
N SER A 100 -2.56 10.68 20.52
CA SER A 100 -3.42 10.48 21.70
C SER A 100 -4.80 9.98 21.30
N ARG A 101 -5.39 10.57 20.28
CA ARG A 101 -6.69 10.15 19.74
C ARG A 101 -6.67 8.72 19.22
N ALA A 102 -5.60 8.31 18.55
CA ALA A 102 -5.45 6.92 18.08
C ALA A 102 -5.36 5.93 19.24
N ARG A 103 -4.72 6.31 20.36
CA ARG A 103 -4.68 5.51 21.59
C ARG A 103 -6.04 5.44 22.27
N ASP A 104 -6.80 6.52 22.30
CA ASP A 104 -8.16 6.55 22.80
C ASP A 104 -9.07 5.62 22.00
N GLU A 105 -8.97 5.64 20.66
CA GLU A 105 -9.71 4.73 19.77
C GLU A 105 -9.35 3.24 20.01
N HIS A 106 -8.07 2.97 20.26
CA HIS A 106 -7.60 1.63 20.62
C HIS A 106 -8.19 1.17 21.96
N GLU A 107 -8.19 2.02 22.97
CA GLU A 107 -8.79 1.72 24.28
C GLU A 107 -10.29 1.49 24.17
N LEU A 108 -11.02 2.36 23.45
CA LEU A 108 -12.46 2.22 23.19
C LEU A 108 -12.79 0.91 22.48
N TYR A 109 -11.93 0.47 21.54
CA TYR A 109 -12.12 -0.81 20.89
C TYR A 109 -12.08 -1.97 21.86
N PHE A 110 -11.10 -2.02 22.79
CA PHE A 110 -10.99 -3.10 23.77
C PHE A 110 -12.03 -3.03 24.88
N GLN A 111 -12.55 -1.84 25.21
CA GLN A 111 -13.73 -1.75 26.08
C GLN A 111 -14.94 -2.43 25.45
N LYS A 112 -15.09 -2.31 24.12
CA LYS A 112 -16.19 -2.95 23.38
C LYS A 112 -15.94 -4.45 23.10
N PHE A 113 -14.69 -4.84 22.89
CA PHE A 113 -14.27 -6.18 22.51
C PHE A 113 -13.14 -6.70 23.40
N PRO A 114 -13.41 -6.99 24.67
CA PRO A 114 -12.36 -7.29 25.68
C PRO A 114 -11.61 -8.62 25.42
N THR A 115 -12.12 -9.51 24.58
CA THR A 115 -11.49 -10.79 24.22
C THR A 115 -10.67 -10.72 22.94
N HIS A 116 -10.69 -9.60 22.24
CA HIS A 116 -9.92 -9.42 21.01
C HIS A 116 -8.44 -9.14 21.31
N SER A 117 -7.60 -9.37 20.33
CA SER A 117 -6.18 -9.04 20.34
C SER A 117 -5.88 -7.83 19.45
N ASP A 118 -4.65 -7.30 19.53
CA ASP A 118 -4.19 -6.23 18.63
C ASP A 118 -4.28 -6.63 17.15
N ARG A 119 -4.16 -7.92 16.83
CA ARG A 119 -4.43 -8.41 15.47
C ARG A 119 -5.87 -8.15 15.05
N ASP A 120 -6.83 -8.42 15.92
CA ASP A 120 -8.26 -8.21 15.62
C ASP A 120 -8.57 -6.72 15.47
N TYR A 121 -7.89 -5.87 16.25
CA TYR A 121 -7.96 -4.42 16.11
C TYR A 121 -7.44 -3.94 14.76
N LEU A 122 -6.24 -4.37 14.33
CA LEU A 122 -5.69 -4.02 13.03
C LEU A 122 -6.56 -4.51 11.88
N LEU A 123 -7.09 -5.73 11.98
CA LEU A 123 -8.03 -6.27 10.99
C LEU A 123 -9.33 -5.45 10.91
N ALA A 124 -9.83 -4.94 12.04
CA ALA A 124 -10.99 -4.05 12.07
C ALA A 124 -10.69 -2.73 11.35
N ILE A 125 -9.51 -2.13 11.56
CA ILE A 125 -9.07 -0.94 10.83
C ILE A 125 -9.06 -1.22 9.32
N PHE A 126 -8.41 -2.29 8.87
CA PHE A 126 -8.31 -2.64 7.45
C PHE A 126 -9.69 -2.90 6.83
N LYS A 127 -10.58 -3.59 7.56
CA LYS A 127 -11.95 -3.86 7.11
C LYS A 127 -12.76 -2.59 6.92
N ASP A 128 -12.58 -1.61 7.80
CA ASP A 128 -13.29 -0.33 7.68
C ASP A 128 -12.73 0.51 6.53
N LEU A 129 -11.40 0.54 6.38
CA LEU A 129 -10.76 1.23 5.25
C LEU A 129 -11.13 0.61 3.91
N ALA A 130 -11.32 -0.71 3.84
CA ALA A 130 -11.76 -1.40 2.63
C ALA A 130 -13.13 -0.92 2.11
N LYS A 131 -13.94 -0.27 2.97
CA LYS A 131 -15.25 0.31 2.57
C LYS A 131 -15.12 1.64 1.84
N LEU A 132 -13.96 2.31 1.97
CA LEU A 132 -13.72 3.57 1.28
C LEU A 132 -13.57 3.33 -0.23
N PRO A 133 -14.05 4.26 -1.07
CA PRO A 133 -13.85 4.17 -2.52
C PRO A 133 -12.37 3.92 -2.83
N VAL A 134 -12.10 2.97 -3.75
CA VAL A 134 -10.75 2.61 -4.22
C VAL A 134 -9.88 1.88 -3.17
N ALA A 135 -10.03 2.14 -1.86
CA ALA A 135 -9.24 1.50 -0.80
C ALA A 135 -9.52 -0.01 -0.65
N GLY A 136 -10.64 -0.50 -1.19
CA GLY A 136 -10.97 -1.93 -1.21
C GLY A 136 -9.94 -2.80 -1.92
N GLU A 137 -9.23 -2.25 -2.91
CA GLU A 137 -8.15 -2.97 -3.60
C GLU A 137 -6.92 -3.18 -2.70
N LEU A 138 -6.68 -2.26 -1.75
CA LEU A 138 -5.57 -2.33 -0.80
C LEU A 138 -5.88 -3.17 0.42
N PHE A 139 -7.03 -2.91 1.02
CA PHE A 139 -7.40 -3.45 2.33
C PHE A 139 -8.44 -4.55 2.24
N GLY A 140 -9.06 -4.78 1.06
CA GLY A 140 -10.10 -5.76 0.85
C GLY A 140 -9.58 -7.19 0.64
N GLU A 141 -10.48 -8.07 0.20
CA GLU A 141 -10.25 -9.52 0.06
C GLU A 141 -9.05 -9.90 -0.82
N GLY A 142 -8.67 -9.05 -1.78
CA GLY A 142 -7.47 -9.21 -2.60
C GLY A 142 -6.15 -9.06 -1.83
N ASN A 143 -6.14 -8.53 -0.60
CA ASN A 143 -4.96 -8.44 0.24
C ASN A 143 -4.62 -9.84 0.83
N GLY A 144 -3.33 -10.22 0.74
CA GLY A 144 -2.84 -11.52 1.22
C GLY A 144 -3.11 -11.82 2.70
N ILE A 145 -3.34 -10.80 3.53
CA ILE A 145 -3.70 -10.94 4.95
C ILE A 145 -4.99 -11.76 5.10
N TRP A 146 -6.00 -11.52 4.26
CA TRP A 146 -7.31 -12.16 4.40
C TRP A 146 -7.32 -13.63 4.05
N ARG A 147 -6.32 -14.13 3.34
CA ARG A 147 -6.20 -15.57 3.04
C ARG A 147 -6.07 -16.41 4.31
N MET A 148 -5.39 -15.86 5.33
CA MET A 148 -5.20 -16.49 6.63
C MET A 148 -5.00 -15.41 7.71
N ALA A 149 -6.05 -14.68 8.04
CA ALA A 149 -6.00 -13.54 8.95
C ALA A 149 -5.52 -13.89 10.37
N ASN A 150 -5.70 -15.16 10.77
CA ASN A 150 -5.26 -15.67 12.07
C ASN A 150 -3.79 -16.19 12.08
N TRP A 151 -3.07 -16.07 10.97
CA TRP A 151 -1.68 -16.56 10.89
C TRP A 151 -0.74 -15.70 11.73
N LEU A 152 -0.84 -14.37 11.67
CA LEU A 152 -0.08 -13.49 12.56
C LEU A 152 -0.57 -13.63 14.01
N SER A 153 0.33 -13.64 15.01
CA SER A 153 -0.05 -13.64 16.41
C SER A 153 -0.59 -12.28 16.90
N GLY A 154 -1.27 -12.27 18.04
CA GLY A 154 -1.65 -11.02 18.72
C GLY A 154 -0.42 -10.22 19.16
N ASP A 155 0.63 -10.89 19.62
CA ASP A 155 1.88 -10.25 20.08
C ASP A 155 2.65 -9.59 18.93
N ALA A 156 2.71 -10.23 17.76
CA ALA A 156 3.31 -9.65 16.56
C ALA A 156 2.50 -8.46 16.06
N ALA A 157 1.19 -8.48 16.17
CA ALA A 157 0.33 -7.34 15.88
C ALA A 157 0.53 -6.18 16.87
N ALA A 158 0.68 -6.49 18.17
CA ALA A 158 1.05 -5.49 19.17
C ALA A 158 2.43 -4.86 18.89
N LEU A 159 3.36 -5.65 18.34
CA LEU A 159 4.66 -5.13 17.90
C LEU A 159 4.51 -4.12 16.76
N LEU A 160 3.62 -4.38 15.77
CA LEU A 160 3.28 -3.42 14.72
C LEU A 160 2.75 -2.11 15.32
N LEU A 161 1.76 -2.17 16.20
CA LEU A 161 1.21 -0.98 16.86
C LEU A 161 2.30 -0.20 17.60
N ARG A 162 3.10 -0.86 18.43
CA ARG A 162 4.20 -0.21 19.16
C ARG A 162 5.23 0.44 18.23
N PHE A 163 5.54 -0.20 17.12
CA PHE A 163 6.47 0.36 16.13
C PHE A 163 5.96 1.69 15.58
N PHE A 164 4.70 1.73 15.13
CA PHE A 164 4.12 2.92 14.52
C PHE A 164 3.76 4.03 15.52
N GLN A 165 3.65 3.70 16.82
CA GLN A 165 3.38 4.64 17.90
C GLN A 165 4.64 5.03 18.69
N LYS A 166 5.84 4.59 18.26
CA LYS A 166 7.09 4.84 18.94
C LYS A 166 7.42 6.33 18.97
N ILE A 167 7.66 6.87 20.16
CA ILE A 167 8.08 8.25 20.40
C ILE A 167 9.58 8.27 20.63
N ASP A 168 10.27 9.25 20.04
CA ASP A 168 11.66 9.56 20.35
C ASP A 168 11.74 10.26 21.71
N ALA A 169 12.54 9.73 22.62
CA ALA A 169 12.64 10.23 23.99
C ALA A 169 13.22 11.64 24.12
N ASN A 170 14.00 12.09 23.12
CA ASN A 170 14.65 13.41 23.16
C ASN A 170 13.72 14.50 22.61
N THR A 171 12.92 14.17 21.57
CA THR A 171 12.09 15.15 20.87
C THR A 171 10.62 15.10 21.32
N GLY A 172 10.16 13.99 21.92
CA GLY A 172 8.76 13.78 22.23
C GLY A 172 7.87 13.55 21.00
N LEU A 173 8.45 13.46 19.80
CA LEU A 173 7.75 13.25 18.55
C LEU A 173 7.78 11.77 18.13
N LEU A 174 6.91 11.40 17.22
CA LEU A 174 6.96 10.08 16.60
C LEU A 174 8.30 9.88 15.89
N VAL A 175 8.90 8.69 16.04
CA VAL A 175 10.17 8.33 15.39
C VAL A 175 10.03 8.36 13.86
N HIS A 176 8.87 7.94 13.35
CA HIS A 176 8.58 7.95 11.93
C HIS A 176 7.35 8.82 11.65
N ASP A 177 7.57 9.85 10.84
CA ASP A 177 6.56 10.78 10.35
C ASP A 177 6.33 10.50 8.86
N PHE A 178 5.08 10.18 8.50
CA PHE A 178 4.66 9.87 7.13
C PHE A 178 3.97 11.06 6.46
N THR A 179 4.10 12.27 7.02
CA THR A 179 3.58 13.49 6.40
C THR A 179 4.34 13.76 5.10
N ASP A 180 3.62 13.87 4.02
CA ASP A 180 4.15 14.18 2.70
C ASP A 180 3.49 15.46 2.15
N ARG A 181 4.20 16.59 2.29
CA ARG A 181 3.72 17.90 1.85
C ARG A 181 3.73 18.05 0.34
N ASP A 182 4.62 17.35 -0.32
CA ASP A 182 4.83 17.44 -1.76
C ASP A 182 3.97 16.43 -2.53
N TRP A 183 3.30 15.52 -1.81
CA TRP A 183 2.50 14.44 -2.38
C TRP A 183 3.28 13.55 -3.34
N ASP A 184 4.57 13.35 -3.07
CA ASP A 184 5.43 12.43 -3.80
C ASP A 184 5.20 10.99 -3.33
N THR A 185 4.10 10.41 -3.77
CA THR A 185 3.69 9.06 -3.40
C THR A 185 4.59 7.95 -3.96
N ARG A 186 5.56 8.28 -4.81
CA ARG A 186 6.58 7.35 -5.32
C ARG A 186 7.30 6.64 -4.19
N PHE A 187 7.53 7.36 -3.08
CA PHE A 187 8.09 6.78 -1.85
C PHE A 187 7.39 5.48 -1.41
N LEU A 188 6.07 5.37 -1.51
CA LEU A 188 5.34 4.17 -1.11
C LEU A 188 5.59 3.00 -2.07
N GLY A 189 5.74 3.30 -3.37
CA GLY A 189 6.12 2.33 -4.38
C GLY A 189 7.54 1.81 -4.18
N ASP A 190 8.47 2.72 -3.91
CA ASP A 190 9.86 2.43 -3.61
C ASP A 190 9.98 1.56 -2.36
N LEU A 191 9.28 1.96 -1.29
CA LEU A 191 9.26 1.21 -0.04
C LEU A 191 8.77 -0.24 -0.23
N TYR A 192 7.74 -0.43 -1.07
CA TYR A 192 7.24 -1.76 -1.39
C TYR A 192 8.30 -2.64 -2.07
N GLN A 193 9.06 -2.08 -3.00
CA GLN A 193 10.11 -2.80 -3.71
C GLN A 193 11.33 -3.10 -2.82
N ASP A 194 11.68 -2.15 -1.94
CA ASP A 194 12.89 -2.24 -1.12
C ASP A 194 12.66 -3.02 0.19
N LEU A 195 11.42 -3.12 0.65
CA LEU A 195 11.10 -3.75 1.93
C LEU A 195 11.40 -5.25 1.93
N SER A 196 11.12 -5.94 0.83
CA SER A 196 11.32 -7.39 0.74
C SER A 196 12.09 -7.78 -0.52
N GLU A 197 13.34 -8.21 -0.32
CA GLU A 197 14.17 -8.73 -1.41
C GLU A 197 13.56 -9.97 -2.07
N ALA A 198 12.87 -10.81 -1.30
CA ALA A 198 12.18 -12.00 -1.81
C ALA A 198 11.04 -11.61 -2.77
N VAL A 199 10.24 -10.60 -2.40
CA VAL A 199 9.17 -10.07 -3.25
C VAL A 199 9.77 -9.41 -4.49
N ARG A 200 10.83 -8.60 -4.33
CA ARG A 200 11.54 -7.97 -5.45
C ARG A 200 12.08 -8.98 -6.46
N LYS A 201 12.75 -10.04 -5.99
CA LYS A 201 13.30 -11.08 -6.85
C LYS A 201 12.20 -11.86 -7.57
N GLN A 202 11.11 -12.17 -6.89
CA GLN A 202 10.01 -12.94 -7.48
C GLN A 202 9.33 -12.21 -8.63
N TYR A 203 9.13 -10.90 -8.49
CA TYR A 203 8.39 -10.10 -9.48
C TYR A 203 9.31 -9.31 -10.41
N ALA A 204 10.65 -9.48 -10.31
CA ALA A 204 11.65 -8.76 -11.10
C ALA A 204 11.40 -7.24 -11.14
N LEU A 205 11.01 -6.67 -10.01
CA LEU A 205 10.68 -5.25 -9.89
C LEU A 205 11.98 -4.44 -9.95
N LEU A 206 12.17 -3.70 -11.04
CA LEU A 206 13.23 -2.72 -11.20
C LEU A 206 12.59 -1.35 -11.35
N GLN A 207 13.05 -0.40 -10.52
CA GLN A 207 12.59 0.98 -10.62
C GLN A 207 13.17 1.65 -11.85
N THR A 208 12.31 2.34 -12.59
CA THR A 208 12.73 3.25 -13.64
C THR A 208 13.07 4.60 -13.00
N PRO A 209 14.31 5.11 -13.12
CA PRO A 209 14.67 6.42 -12.61
C PRO A 209 13.80 7.53 -13.21
N ASP A 210 13.45 8.54 -12.43
CA ASP A 210 12.55 9.63 -12.82
C ASP A 210 12.96 10.34 -14.12
N PHE A 211 14.27 10.56 -14.30
CA PHE A 211 14.77 11.20 -15.51
C PHE A 211 14.57 10.32 -16.77
N VAL A 212 14.60 8.99 -16.62
CA VAL A 212 14.34 8.04 -17.71
C VAL A 212 12.86 8.03 -18.03
N GLU A 213 11.99 8.00 -17.01
CA GLU A 213 10.54 8.12 -17.17
C GLU A 213 10.18 9.42 -17.91
N ALA A 214 10.67 10.56 -17.41
CA ALA A 214 10.43 11.86 -18.00
C ALA A 214 10.89 11.90 -19.47
N PHE A 215 12.11 11.43 -19.76
CA PHE A 215 12.65 11.37 -21.11
C PHE A 215 11.79 10.53 -22.07
N ILE A 216 11.32 9.36 -21.60
CA ILE A 216 10.49 8.48 -22.43
C ILE A 216 9.13 9.13 -22.68
N LEU A 217 8.48 9.70 -21.66
CA LEU A 217 7.18 10.38 -21.83
C LEU A 217 7.27 11.60 -22.72
N ASP A 218 8.38 12.37 -22.66
CA ASP A 218 8.63 13.49 -23.57
C ASP A 218 8.78 13.06 -25.04
N ARG A 219 9.20 11.83 -25.29
CA ARG A 219 9.43 11.28 -26.63
C ARG A 219 8.29 10.42 -27.15
N THR A 220 7.34 10.05 -26.30
CA THR A 220 6.21 9.18 -26.67
C THR A 220 4.88 9.85 -26.40
N LEU A 221 4.55 10.14 -25.14
CA LEU A 221 3.27 10.70 -24.74
C LEU A 221 3.06 12.12 -25.29
N GLU A 222 4.04 13.00 -25.11
CA GLU A 222 3.90 14.40 -25.51
C GLU A 222 3.69 14.58 -27.03
N PRO A 223 4.49 13.94 -27.91
CA PRO A 223 4.23 13.99 -29.34
C PRO A 223 2.89 13.39 -29.73
N ALA A 224 2.48 12.27 -29.11
CA ALA A 224 1.20 11.64 -29.38
C ALA A 224 0.01 12.55 -29.01
N LEU A 225 0.09 13.23 -27.85
CA LEU A 225 -0.93 14.18 -27.42
C LEU A 225 -0.98 15.44 -28.32
N ASN A 226 0.14 15.85 -28.90
CA ASN A 226 0.19 16.97 -29.83
C ASN A 226 -0.42 16.60 -31.18
N GLU A 227 -0.23 15.37 -31.64
CA GLU A 227 -0.73 14.87 -32.93
C GLU A 227 -2.22 14.49 -32.85
N PHE A 228 -2.61 13.71 -31.85
CA PHE A 228 -3.96 13.12 -31.78
C PHE A 228 -4.92 13.88 -30.84
N GLY A 229 -4.41 14.81 -30.05
CA GLY A 229 -5.20 15.52 -29.03
C GLY A 229 -5.55 14.65 -27.83
N LEU A 230 -6.42 15.18 -26.96
CA LEU A 230 -6.87 14.51 -25.74
C LEU A 230 -8.14 13.67 -25.96
N ASP A 231 -8.96 14.04 -26.95
CA ASP A 231 -10.24 13.37 -27.15
C ASP A 231 -10.05 11.96 -27.71
N GLY A 232 -10.57 10.99 -26.99
CA GLY A 232 -10.42 9.57 -27.35
C GLY A 232 -9.01 9.01 -27.22
N PHE A 233 -8.04 9.76 -26.68
CA PHE A 233 -6.67 9.27 -26.46
C PHE A 233 -6.65 8.04 -25.57
N LYS A 234 -5.84 7.06 -25.95
CA LYS A 234 -5.64 5.82 -25.18
C LYS A 234 -4.17 5.48 -25.14
N MET A 235 -3.70 5.14 -23.97
CA MET A 235 -2.32 4.72 -23.72
C MET A 235 -2.28 3.31 -23.14
N ILE A 236 -1.27 2.54 -23.51
CA ILE A 236 -0.96 1.24 -22.94
C ILE A 236 0.47 1.21 -22.41
N ASP A 237 0.63 0.66 -21.21
CA ASP A 237 1.92 0.23 -20.68
C ASP A 237 1.84 -1.29 -20.42
N PRO A 238 2.31 -2.13 -21.35
CA PRO A 238 2.18 -3.58 -21.25
C PRO A 238 3.10 -4.18 -20.19
N ALA A 239 4.09 -3.43 -19.69
CA ALA A 239 5.07 -3.85 -18.71
C ALA A 239 5.09 -2.92 -17.50
N CYS A 240 3.92 -2.42 -17.07
CA CYS A 240 3.77 -1.27 -16.18
C CYS A 240 4.53 -1.37 -14.84
N GLY A 241 4.99 -2.54 -14.40
CA GLY A 241 5.74 -2.70 -13.16
C GLY A 241 5.00 -2.07 -11.97
N SER A 242 5.65 -1.13 -11.26
CA SER A 242 5.04 -0.32 -10.20
C SER A 242 4.16 0.83 -10.70
N GLY A 243 3.99 0.98 -12.02
CA GLY A 243 3.12 1.99 -12.62
C GLY A 243 3.74 3.37 -12.80
N HIS A 244 5.07 3.52 -12.75
CA HIS A 244 5.74 4.82 -12.87
C HIS A 244 5.33 5.58 -14.14
N PHE A 245 5.35 4.93 -15.30
CA PHE A 245 4.91 5.55 -16.55
C PHE A 245 3.43 5.92 -16.56
N LEU A 246 2.59 5.09 -15.95
CA LEU A 246 1.15 5.39 -15.82
C LEU A 246 0.92 6.60 -14.92
N LEU A 247 1.66 6.70 -13.81
CA LEU A 247 1.58 7.81 -12.86
C LEU A 247 2.05 9.12 -13.50
N GLY A 248 3.23 9.11 -14.14
CA GLY A 248 3.75 10.27 -14.84
C GLY A 248 2.86 10.71 -16.00
N SER A 249 2.31 9.76 -16.75
CA SER A 249 1.35 10.06 -17.82
C SER A 249 0.07 10.67 -17.29
N PHE A 250 -0.48 10.12 -16.20
CA PHE A 250 -1.67 10.65 -15.55
C PHE A 250 -1.46 12.09 -15.09
N ALA A 251 -0.33 12.39 -14.43
CA ALA A 251 -0.01 13.74 -13.99
C ALA A 251 0.05 14.74 -15.18
N ARG A 252 0.68 14.36 -16.30
CA ARG A 252 0.76 15.19 -17.51
C ARG A 252 -0.59 15.39 -18.18
N LEU A 253 -1.42 14.35 -18.24
CA LEU A 253 -2.78 14.43 -18.78
C LEU A 253 -3.66 15.36 -17.94
N CYS A 254 -3.58 15.26 -16.61
CA CYS A 254 -4.31 16.13 -15.71
C CYS A 254 -3.88 17.61 -15.86
N ASP A 255 -2.58 17.88 -15.98
CA ASP A 255 -2.05 19.22 -16.21
C ASP A 255 -2.55 19.80 -17.54
N ARG A 256 -2.50 19.02 -18.64
CA ARG A 256 -3.04 19.45 -19.93
C ARG A 256 -4.55 19.70 -19.90
N LEU A 257 -5.33 18.81 -19.29
CA LEU A 257 -6.78 18.98 -19.15
C LEU A 257 -7.14 20.20 -18.31
N SER A 258 -6.41 20.44 -17.22
CA SER A 258 -6.58 21.62 -16.37
C SER A 258 -6.32 22.91 -17.15
N ARG A 259 -5.26 22.97 -17.95
CA ARG A 259 -4.94 24.13 -18.80
C ARG A 259 -5.97 24.34 -19.92
N ALA A 260 -6.49 23.24 -20.49
CA ALA A 260 -7.52 23.32 -21.53
C ALA A 260 -8.90 23.72 -20.99
N ASN A 261 -9.19 23.45 -19.70
CA ASN A 261 -10.47 23.67 -19.06
C ASN A 261 -10.33 24.36 -17.69
N PRO A 262 -9.88 25.63 -17.62
CA PRO A 262 -9.55 26.30 -16.35
C PRO A 262 -10.75 26.47 -15.40
N SER A 263 -11.97 26.46 -15.94
CA SER A 263 -13.22 26.63 -15.17
C SER A 263 -13.84 25.31 -14.73
N GLN A 264 -13.28 24.17 -15.14
CA GLN A 264 -13.86 22.88 -14.85
C GLN A 264 -13.47 22.41 -13.43
N ASN A 265 -14.43 21.82 -12.70
CA ASN A 265 -14.17 21.26 -11.38
C ASN A 265 -13.11 20.15 -11.47
N MET A 266 -12.11 20.25 -10.61
CA MET A 266 -10.97 19.34 -10.58
C MET A 266 -11.39 17.86 -10.48
N ARG A 267 -12.48 17.57 -9.75
CA ARG A 267 -13.02 16.21 -9.64
C ARG A 267 -13.44 15.61 -10.99
N VAL A 268 -14.02 16.43 -11.84
CA VAL A 268 -14.43 16.02 -13.21
C VAL A 268 -13.20 15.82 -14.10
N LEU A 269 -12.19 16.70 -13.94
CA LEU A 269 -10.93 16.56 -14.67
C LEU A 269 -10.23 15.25 -14.34
N VAL A 270 -10.17 14.87 -13.05
CA VAL A 270 -9.60 13.59 -12.62
C VAL A 270 -10.36 12.40 -13.19
N GLN A 271 -11.69 12.41 -13.10
CA GLN A 271 -12.51 11.33 -13.68
C GLN A 271 -12.30 11.19 -15.18
N ASN A 272 -12.04 12.28 -15.88
CA ASN A 272 -11.67 12.23 -17.29
C ASN A 272 -10.26 11.63 -17.48
N CYS A 273 -9.27 12.03 -16.68
CA CYS A 273 -7.93 11.42 -16.71
C CYS A 273 -7.99 9.91 -16.41
N GLU A 274 -8.79 9.48 -15.45
CA GLU A 274 -9.00 8.07 -15.11
C GLU A 274 -9.48 7.25 -16.31
N ARG A 275 -10.35 7.78 -17.13
CA ARG A 275 -10.84 7.09 -18.34
C ARG A 275 -9.74 6.80 -19.36
N PHE A 276 -8.74 7.66 -19.46
CA PHE A 276 -7.58 7.44 -20.36
C PHE A 276 -6.65 6.34 -19.86
N VAL A 277 -6.50 6.20 -18.55
CA VAL A 277 -5.58 5.25 -17.90
C VAL A 277 -6.26 3.92 -17.54
N ASN A 278 -7.52 3.94 -17.09
CA ASN A 278 -8.25 2.75 -16.64
C ASN A 278 -8.64 1.76 -17.74
N PHE A 279 -8.68 2.17 -18.99
CA PHE A 279 -9.15 1.28 -20.07
C PHE A 279 -8.27 0.02 -20.23
N LEU A 280 -7.06 0.03 -19.72
CA LEU A 280 -6.07 -1.03 -19.95
C LEU A 280 -5.67 -1.81 -18.70
N THR A 281 -5.90 -1.27 -17.51
CA THR A 281 -5.59 -1.95 -16.25
C THR A 281 -6.55 -3.09 -15.91
N ASN A 282 -7.77 -3.07 -16.42
CA ASN A 282 -8.79 -4.13 -16.16
C ASN A 282 -8.48 -5.49 -16.81
N LYS A 283 -7.50 -5.58 -17.71
CA LYS A 283 -7.14 -6.85 -18.38
C LYS A 283 -5.84 -7.48 -17.90
N PHE A 284 -5.01 -6.75 -17.16
CA PHE A 284 -3.73 -7.23 -16.66
C PHE A 284 -3.68 -7.14 -15.13
N THR A 285 -4.26 -8.14 -14.50
CA THR A 285 -4.32 -8.28 -13.04
C THR A 285 -2.94 -8.64 -12.49
N VAL A 286 -2.10 -7.66 -12.22
CA VAL A 286 -0.91 -7.85 -11.38
C VAL A 286 -0.71 -6.63 -10.49
N MET A 287 -0.21 -6.84 -9.30
CA MET A 287 0.11 -6.00 -8.16
C MET A 287 0.37 -4.47 -8.36
N PRO A 288 0.82 -3.94 -9.52
CA PRO A 288 0.99 -2.52 -9.79
C PRO A 288 -0.28 -1.68 -9.69
N PHE A 289 -1.44 -2.29 -9.97
CA PHE A 289 -2.74 -1.63 -9.87
C PHE A 289 -3.03 -1.09 -8.46
N LYS A 290 -2.58 -1.78 -7.42
CA LYS A 290 -2.77 -1.33 -6.03
C LYS A 290 -2.06 -0.02 -5.73
N ILE A 291 -0.87 0.19 -6.26
CA ILE A 291 -0.09 1.42 -6.08
C ILE A 291 -0.70 2.58 -6.87
N PHE A 292 -1.14 2.32 -8.09
CA PHE A 292 -1.86 3.29 -8.91
C PHE A 292 -3.17 3.75 -8.24
N VAL A 293 -3.91 2.82 -7.65
CA VAL A 293 -5.11 3.08 -6.87
C VAL A 293 -4.83 3.96 -5.65
N ILE A 294 -3.72 3.72 -4.95
CA ILE A 294 -3.29 4.56 -3.81
C ILE A 294 -3.04 5.98 -4.30
N TRP A 295 -2.35 6.14 -5.40
CA TRP A 295 -2.06 7.45 -5.98
C TRP A 295 -3.32 8.18 -6.43
N GLN A 296 -4.30 7.48 -7.00
CA GLN A 296 -5.63 8.03 -7.31
C GLN A 296 -6.35 8.52 -6.04
N ILE A 297 -6.33 7.74 -4.95
CA ILE A 297 -6.88 8.16 -3.66
C ILE A 297 -6.22 9.46 -3.21
N PHE A 298 -4.90 9.54 -3.25
CA PHE A 298 -4.15 10.73 -2.85
C PHE A 298 -4.50 11.95 -3.69
N TRP A 299 -4.55 11.78 -4.98
CA TRP A 299 -4.82 12.88 -5.89
C TRP A 299 -6.26 13.41 -5.74
N ILE A 300 -7.24 12.52 -5.56
CA ILE A 300 -8.64 12.88 -5.30
C ILE A 300 -8.75 13.64 -3.98
N PHE A 301 -8.15 13.16 -2.89
CA PHE A 301 -8.22 13.81 -1.58
C PHE A 301 -7.47 15.15 -1.55
N ARG A 302 -6.30 15.25 -2.16
CA ARG A 302 -5.58 16.52 -2.28
C ARG A 302 -6.46 17.62 -2.87
N ASN A 303 -7.21 17.30 -3.92
CA ASN A 303 -8.00 18.30 -4.64
C ASN A 303 -9.39 18.57 -4.01
N ILE A 304 -9.88 17.66 -3.14
CA ILE A 304 -11.09 17.91 -2.35
C ILE A 304 -10.81 18.87 -1.18
N GLN A 305 -9.63 18.77 -0.54
CA GLN A 305 -9.26 19.63 0.59
C GLN A 305 -8.84 21.05 0.20
N PHE A 306 -8.40 21.27 -1.04
CA PHE A 306 -7.95 22.58 -1.52
C PHE A 306 -8.95 23.30 -2.45
N SER A 307 -10.17 22.82 -2.57
CA SER A 307 -11.23 23.60 -3.22
C SER A 307 -11.71 24.66 -2.23
N PRO A 308 -11.44 25.95 -2.43
CA PRO A 308 -12.10 27.00 -1.62
C PRO A 308 -13.61 26.91 -1.88
N VAL A 309 -14.37 26.87 -0.79
CA VAL A 309 -15.82 27.00 -0.77
C VAL A 309 -16.22 28.35 -1.31
#